data_c8e73e9fc5fc96a0edc1321e22ac3592
#
_entry.id   c8e73e9fc5fc96a0edc1321e22ac3592
#
_cell.length_a   1.000
_cell.length_b   1.000
_cell.length_c   1.000
_cell.angle_alpha   90.00
_cell.angle_beta   90.00
_cell.angle_gamma   90.00
#
_symmetry.space_group_name_H-M   'P 1'
#
loop_
_entity.id
_entity.type
_entity.pdbx_description
1 polymer ?
#
loop_
_entity_poly.entity_id
_entity_poly.type
_entity_poly.pdbx_seq_one_letter_code
_entity_poly.pdbx_strand_id
1 'polypeptide(L)'
;KLIDISYQYTIETKDWVVPANPKFWDIIHCFDNQDEIDWKQVKGIECNDYLYIYVGSPYSCILYKCQVLEKDIPSPYPGFDTVMRIKLIKRYDKEQYTFDIVKKNDLRAIRGPRRMPIKLLKKMETDEK
;
A
#
# COMPACT_ATOMS: atom_id res chain seq x y z
N LYS A 1 6.42 39.02 -4.24
CA LYS A 1 5.82 38.25 -5.31
C LYS A 1 5.58 36.83 -4.85
N LEU A 2 4.37 36.42 -4.88
CA LEU A 2 3.98 35.09 -4.46
C LEU A 2 4.32 34.06 -5.54
N ILE A 3 5.57 33.94 -5.82
CA ILE A 3 6.00 32.99 -6.81
C ILE A 3 5.83 31.63 -6.22
N ASP A 4 5.04 30.87 -6.79
CA ASP A 4 5.11 29.41 -6.81
C ASP A 4 5.88 28.80 -5.63
N ILE A 5 5.57 29.28 -4.45
CA ILE A 5 6.06 28.65 -3.23
C ILE A 5 5.77 27.15 -3.28
N SER A 6 4.71 26.78 -3.95
CA SER A 6 4.37 25.38 -4.16
C SER A 6 5.49 24.55 -4.82
N TYR A 7 6.32 25.16 -5.65
CA TYR A 7 7.47 24.46 -6.23
C TYR A 7 8.56 24.15 -5.22
N GLN A 8 8.64 24.96 -4.19
CA GLN A 8 9.67 24.79 -3.16
C GLN A 8 9.23 23.82 -2.07
N TYR A 9 7.95 23.56 -2.00
CA TYR A 9 7.35 22.70 -0.96
C TYR A 9 6.65 21.50 -1.57
N THR A 10 7.31 20.85 -2.52
CA THR A 10 6.81 19.61 -3.07
C THR A 10 6.86 18.56 -1.97
N ILE A 11 5.68 18.10 -1.56
CA ILE A 11 5.58 17.03 -0.57
C ILE A 11 5.91 15.72 -1.25
N GLU A 12 7.04 15.13 -0.88
CA GLU A 12 7.41 13.83 -1.38
C GLU A 12 6.46 12.78 -0.82
N THR A 13 5.85 12.02 -1.71
CA THR A 13 5.06 10.87 -1.31
C THR A 13 5.99 9.75 -0.84
N LYS A 14 5.49 8.95 0.07
CA LYS A 14 6.21 7.82 0.63
C LYS A 14 5.56 6.53 0.19
N ASP A 15 6.33 5.47 0.20
CA ASP A 15 5.85 4.15 -0.19
C ASP A 15 5.87 3.23 1.01
N TRP A 16 4.73 2.59 1.26
CA TRP A 16 4.51 1.71 2.39
C TRP A 16 4.12 0.33 1.91
N VAL A 17 4.41 -0.69 2.71
CA VAL A 17 3.88 -2.03 2.51
C VAL A 17 3.11 -2.43 3.75
N VAL A 18 1.95 -3.05 3.54
CA VAL A 18 1.10 -3.55 4.61
C VAL A 18 0.73 -4.99 4.35
N PRO A 19 0.61 -5.81 5.41
CA PRO A 19 0.14 -7.18 5.26
C PRO A 19 -1.37 -7.23 5.22
N ALA A 20 -1.90 -8.19 4.48
CA ALA A 20 -3.31 -8.54 4.50
C ALA A 20 -3.44 -10.05 4.66
N ASN A 21 -4.26 -10.49 5.59
CA ASN A 21 -4.48 -11.90 5.83
C ASN A 21 -5.80 -12.34 5.19
N PRO A 22 -5.75 -13.13 4.10
CA PRO A 22 -6.97 -13.53 3.38
C PRO A 22 -7.89 -14.44 4.21
N LYS A 23 -7.41 -14.95 5.33
CA LYS A 23 -8.23 -15.76 6.24
C LYS A 23 -9.18 -14.90 7.07
N PHE A 24 -8.87 -13.63 7.27
CA PHE A 24 -9.67 -12.75 8.11
C PHE A 24 -10.62 -11.85 7.33
N TRP A 25 -10.34 -11.61 6.06
CA TRP A 25 -11.25 -10.88 5.18
C TRP A 25 -10.86 -11.07 3.72
N ASP A 26 -11.82 -10.85 2.83
CA ASP A 26 -11.67 -11.15 1.42
C ASP A 26 -10.94 -10.06 0.66
N ILE A 27 -9.63 -9.99 0.82
CA ILE A 27 -8.78 -9.04 0.10
C ILE A 27 -8.75 -9.31 -1.40
N ILE A 28 -8.97 -10.58 -1.80
CA ILE A 28 -8.84 -10.98 -3.20
C ILE A 28 -9.95 -10.39 -4.05
N HIS A 29 -11.16 -10.25 -3.51
CA HIS A 29 -12.31 -9.74 -4.23
C HIS A 29 -12.70 -8.30 -3.87
N CYS A 30 -11.96 -7.65 -2.97
CA CYS A 30 -12.35 -6.33 -2.47
C CYS A 30 -12.36 -5.24 -3.54
N PHE A 31 -11.62 -5.42 -4.63
CA PHE A 31 -11.56 -4.47 -5.74
C PHE A 31 -12.32 -4.92 -6.99
N ASP A 32 -13.13 -5.98 -6.90
CA ASP A 32 -13.81 -6.50 -8.09
C ASP A 32 -14.85 -5.52 -8.66
N ASN A 33 -15.56 -4.80 -7.78
CA ASN A 33 -16.62 -3.90 -8.17
C ASN A 33 -16.39 -2.45 -7.74
N GLN A 34 -15.21 -2.15 -7.20
CA GLN A 34 -14.86 -0.82 -6.70
C GLN A 34 -13.35 -0.67 -6.69
N ASP A 35 -12.87 0.55 -6.88
CA ASP A 35 -11.44 0.84 -6.83
C ASP A 35 -11.04 1.60 -5.57
N GLU A 36 -11.99 1.96 -4.71
CA GLU A 36 -11.74 2.62 -3.43
C GLU A 36 -12.30 1.79 -2.30
N ILE A 37 -11.50 1.61 -1.26
CA ILE A 37 -11.90 0.88 -0.05
C ILE A 37 -11.37 1.58 1.19
N ASP A 38 -11.98 1.27 2.33
CA ASP A 38 -11.46 1.68 3.62
C ASP A 38 -10.41 0.70 4.08
N TRP A 39 -9.35 1.22 4.67
CA TRP A 39 -8.26 0.43 5.23
C TRP A 39 -7.95 0.88 6.64
N LYS A 40 -7.48 -0.04 7.47
CA LYS A 40 -7.05 0.28 8.82
C LYS A 40 -6.01 1.40 8.78
N GLN A 41 -6.20 2.42 9.63
CA GLN A 41 -5.30 3.56 9.69
C GLN A 41 -3.86 3.11 9.99
N VAL A 42 -2.91 3.61 9.21
CA VAL A 42 -1.49 3.38 9.41
C VAL A 42 -0.89 4.64 10.03
N LYS A 43 -0.17 4.48 11.14
CA LYS A 43 0.48 5.60 11.82
C LYS A 43 1.60 6.15 10.95
N GLY A 44 1.59 7.46 10.76
CA GLY A 44 2.63 8.15 9.99
C GLY A 44 2.38 8.24 8.50
N ILE A 45 1.34 7.57 8.00
CA ILE A 45 0.99 7.65 6.59
C ILE A 45 0.33 9.00 6.28
N GLU A 46 0.58 9.53 5.10
CA GLU A 46 0.02 10.80 4.65
C GLU A 46 -0.81 10.62 3.39
N CYS A 47 -1.69 11.57 3.12
CA CYS A 47 -2.46 11.59 1.88
C CYS A 47 -1.51 11.61 0.69
N ASN A 48 -1.87 10.90 -0.36
CA ASN A 48 -1.10 10.68 -1.57
C ASN A 48 0.07 9.69 -1.45
N ASP A 49 0.36 9.20 -0.24
CA ASP A 49 1.32 8.11 -0.08
C ASP A 49 0.83 6.86 -0.81
N TYR A 50 1.77 6.03 -1.23
CA TYR A 50 1.45 4.76 -1.87
C TYR A 50 1.49 3.62 -0.87
N LEU A 51 0.62 2.66 -1.08
CA LEU A 51 0.45 1.51 -0.19
C LEU A 51 0.48 0.24 -1.02
N TYR A 52 1.48 -0.60 -0.79
CA TYR A 52 1.60 -1.89 -1.44
C TYR A 52 1.05 -2.94 -0.50
N ILE A 53 0.11 -3.76 -0.98
CA ILE A 53 -0.56 -4.76 -0.15
C ILE A 53 0.06 -6.13 -0.41
N TYR A 54 0.73 -6.65 0.60
CA TYR A 54 1.26 -8.00 0.61
C TYR A 54 0.22 -8.95 1.18
N VAL A 55 -0.26 -9.85 0.35
CA VAL A 55 -1.29 -10.81 0.76
C VAL A 55 -0.63 -12.07 1.27
N GLY A 56 -0.99 -12.48 2.48
CA GLY A 56 -0.41 -13.65 3.13
C GLY A 56 -0.84 -14.97 2.49
N SER A 57 -0.38 -16.08 3.10
CA SER A 57 -0.68 -17.43 2.64
C SER A 57 -2.18 -17.63 2.37
N PRO A 58 -2.54 -18.33 1.30
CA PRO A 58 -1.70 -19.11 0.39
C PRO A 58 -1.05 -18.32 -0.76
N TYR A 59 -1.31 -17.01 -0.87
CA TYR A 59 -0.81 -16.21 -1.99
C TYR A 59 0.65 -15.81 -1.80
N SER A 60 1.01 -15.27 -0.65
CA SER A 60 2.38 -14.89 -0.29
C SER A 60 3.06 -14.01 -1.34
N CYS A 61 2.42 -12.91 -1.69
CA CYS A 61 2.91 -12.00 -2.73
C CYS A 61 2.28 -10.61 -2.59
N ILE A 62 2.91 -9.62 -3.22
CA ILE A 62 2.29 -8.29 -3.38
C ILE A 62 1.31 -8.37 -4.53
N LEU A 63 0.04 -8.05 -4.28
CA LEU A 63 -1.02 -8.08 -5.28
C LEU A 63 -1.50 -6.70 -5.72
N TYR A 64 -1.40 -5.69 -4.87
CA TYR A 64 -2.01 -4.39 -5.16
C TYR A 64 -1.09 -3.24 -4.79
N LYS A 65 -1.11 -2.22 -5.63
CA LYS A 65 -0.58 -0.90 -5.31
C LYS A 65 -1.76 0.04 -5.20
N CYS A 66 -1.86 0.74 -4.09
CA CYS A 66 -2.92 1.70 -3.81
C CYS A 66 -2.34 3.07 -3.49
N GLN A 67 -3.18 4.09 -3.52
CA GLN A 67 -2.82 5.44 -3.09
C GLN A 67 -3.78 5.89 -2.00
N VAL A 68 -3.25 6.55 -0.98
CA VAL A 68 -4.06 7.07 0.12
C VAL A 68 -4.75 8.34 -0.35
N LEU A 69 -6.08 8.36 -0.35
CA LEU A 69 -6.88 9.52 -0.72
C LEU A 69 -7.21 10.38 0.48
N GLU A 70 -7.53 9.75 1.59
CA GLU A 70 -7.97 10.44 2.81
C GLU A 70 -7.54 9.62 4.01
N LYS A 71 -7.19 10.29 5.10
CA LYS A 71 -6.76 9.64 6.34
C LYS A 71 -7.58 10.15 7.52
N ASP A 72 -7.45 9.46 8.66
CA ASP A 72 -8.08 9.84 9.92
C ASP A 72 -9.60 9.98 9.83
N ILE A 73 -10.23 9.14 9.01
CA ILE A 73 -11.68 9.10 8.89
C ILE A 73 -12.25 8.37 10.09
N PRO A 74 -13.24 8.95 10.80
CA PRO A 74 -13.88 8.22 11.90
C PRO A 74 -14.39 6.86 11.43
N SER A 75 -14.01 5.81 12.13
CA SER A 75 -14.32 4.45 11.70
C SER A 75 -15.75 4.06 12.06
N PRO A 76 -16.53 3.51 11.09
CA PRO A 76 -17.81 2.90 11.42
C PRO A 76 -17.66 1.46 11.91
N TYR A 77 -16.43 0.93 11.92
CA TYR A 77 -16.18 -0.48 12.25
C TYR A 77 -15.77 -0.63 13.71
N PRO A 78 -16.35 -1.61 14.44
CA PRO A 78 -15.95 -1.88 15.83
C PRO A 78 -14.46 -2.23 15.92
N GLY A 79 -13.79 -1.70 16.95
CA GLY A 79 -12.39 -2.00 17.20
C GLY A 79 -11.38 -1.11 16.50
N PHE A 80 -11.84 -0.17 15.67
CA PHE A 80 -10.98 0.78 14.98
C PHE A 80 -11.50 2.20 15.23
N ASP A 81 -10.64 3.10 15.69
CA ASP A 81 -11.00 4.50 15.90
C ASP A 81 -11.09 5.26 14.58
N THR A 82 -10.11 5.02 13.70
CA THR A 82 -10.05 5.68 12.40
C THR A 82 -9.68 4.67 11.30
N VAL A 83 -10.10 5.02 10.09
CA VAL A 83 -9.69 4.32 8.87
C VAL A 83 -9.17 5.34 7.86
N MET A 84 -8.54 4.84 6.82
CA MET A 84 -8.13 5.66 5.69
C MET A 84 -8.79 5.14 4.43
N ARG A 85 -9.03 6.03 3.46
CA ARG A 85 -9.56 5.66 2.14
C ARG A 85 -8.39 5.47 1.20
N ILE A 86 -8.33 4.32 0.55
CA ILE A 86 -7.30 4.00 -0.43
C ILE A 86 -7.93 3.67 -1.78
N LYS A 87 -7.20 3.99 -2.84
CA LYS A 87 -7.63 3.74 -4.22
C LYS A 87 -6.66 2.81 -4.90
N LEU A 88 -7.21 1.80 -5.58
CA LEU A 88 -6.40 0.87 -6.37
C LEU A 88 -5.77 1.59 -7.55
N ILE A 89 -4.45 1.49 -7.66
CA ILE A 89 -3.66 2.05 -8.76
C ILE A 89 -3.24 0.95 -9.72
N LYS A 90 -2.80 -0.20 -9.19
CA LYS A 90 -2.30 -1.29 -10.02
C LYS A 90 -2.51 -2.64 -9.36
N ARG A 91 -2.79 -3.64 -10.19
CA ARG A 91 -2.83 -5.05 -9.79
C ARG A 91 -1.56 -5.73 -10.28
N TYR A 92 -1.03 -6.63 -9.48
CA TYR A 92 0.12 -7.43 -9.87
C TYR A 92 -0.29 -8.89 -10.02
N ASP A 93 0.40 -9.61 -10.90
CA ASP A 93 0.24 -11.04 -11.02
C ASP A 93 0.75 -11.71 -9.74
N LYS A 94 0.05 -12.75 -9.28
CA LYS A 94 0.41 -13.46 -8.05
C LYS A 94 1.78 -14.13 -8.11
N GLU A 95 2.35 -14.30 -9.29
CA GLU A 95 3.66 -14.91 -9.48
C GLU A 95 4.78 -13.90 -9.66
N GLN A 96 4.47 -12.61 -9.70
CA GLN A 96 5.45 -11.56 -10.00
C GLN A 96 6.27 -11.14 -8.78
N TYR A 97 5.60 -10.76 -7.71
CA TYR A 97 6.29 -10.28 -6.49
C TYR A 97 6.00 -11.23 -5.34
N THR A 98 6.47 -12.46 -5.52
CA THR A 98 6.36 -13.52 -4.51
C THR A 98 7.24 -13.23 -3.31
N PHE A 99 7.03 -13.97 -2.23
CA PHE A 99 7.83 -13.84 -1.02
C PHE A 99 9.34 -13.94 -1.31
N ASP A 100 9.74 -14.91 -2.14
CA ASP A 100 11.15 -15.07 -2.49
C ASP A 100 11.73 -13.85 -3.18
N ILE A 101 10.98 -13.25 -4.10
CA ILE A 101 11.43 -12.07 -4.84
C ILE A 101 11.49 -10.85 -3.93
N VAL A 102 10.47 -10.62 -3.11
CA VAL A 102 10.49 -9.45 -2.22
C VAL A 102 11.58 -9.59 -1.17
N LYS A 103 11.82 -10.81 -0.68
CA LYS A 103 12.88 -11.09 0.28
C LYS A 103 14.27 -10.79 -0.30
N LYS A 104 14.51 -11.15 -1.55
CA LYS A 104 15.77 -10.85 -2.25
C LYS A 104 15.97 -9.35 -2.45
N ASN A 105 14.93 -8.57 -2.36
CA ASN A 105 14.95 -7.12 -2.52
C ASN A 105 14.69 -6.40 -1.19
N ASP A 106 15.16 -6.98 -0.10
CA ASP A 106 15.22 -6.41 1.25
C ASP A 106 13.89 -6.37 2.01
N LEU A 107 12.83 -6.95 1.49
CA LEU A 107 11.58 -7.08 2.25
C LEU A 107 11.52 -8.49 2.84
N ARG A 108 12.09 -8.66 4.02
CA ARG A 108 12.31 -9.99 4.62
C ARG A 108 11.21 -10.46 5.55
N ALA A 109 10.45 -9.53 6.11
CA ALA A 109 9.34 -9.87 6.99
C ALA A 109 8.29 -8.76 6.91
N ILE A 110 7.03 -9.15 6.86
CA ILE A 110 5.92 -8.21 6.81
C ILE A 110 4.95 -8.57 7.92
N ARG A 111 5.20 -8.03 9.11
CA ARG A 111 4.38 -8.28 10.30
C ARG A 111 3.40 -7.17 10.58
N GLY A 112 3.61 -6.01 9.98
CA GLY A 112 2.78 -4.84 10.11
C GLY A 112 3.19 -3.81 9.07
N PRO A 113 2.56 -2.63 9.06
CA PRO A 113 2.92 -1.58 8.13
C PRO A 113 4.38 -1.16 8.28
N ARG A 114 5.05 -0.99 7.15
CA ARG A 114 6.43 -0.51 7.13
C ARG A 114 6.71 0.19 5.81
N ARG A 115 7.82 0.94 5.77
CA ARG A 115 8.24 1.59 4.53
C ARG A 115 8.77 0.53 3.55
N MET A 116 8.45 0.74 2.29
CA MET A 116 8.97 -0.13 1.23
C MET A 116 10.49 0.00 1.12
N PRO A 117 11.22 -1.12 1.01
CA PRO A 117 12.67 -1.06 0.77
C PRO A 117 12.97 -0.40 -0.57
N ILE A 118 13.97 0.45 -0.61
CA ILE A 118 14.39 1.15 -1.84
C ILE A 118 14.75 0.15 -2.94
N LYS A 119 15.41 -0.93 -2.59
CA LYS A 119 15.81 -1.95 -3.56
C LYS A 119 14.60 -2.57 -4.26
N LEU A 120 13.53 -2.85 -3.49
CA LEU A 120 12.30 -3.40 -4.06
C LEU A 120 11.59 -2.37 -4.96
N LEU A 121 11.51 -1.11 -4.52
CA LEU A 121 10.93 -0.05 -5.34
C LEU A 121 11.65 0.11 -6.67
N LYS A 122 12.98 0.08 -6.66
CA LYS A 122 13.77 0.17 -7.89
C LYS A 122 13.53 -1.01 -8.82
N LYS A 123 13.41 -2.21 -8.26
CA LYS A 123 13.08 -3.40 -9.05
C LYS A 123 11.72 -3.26 -9.71
N MET A 124 10.72 -2.83 -8.95
CA MET A 124 9.36 -2.67 -9.47
C MET A 124 9.31 -1.60 -10.55
N GLU A 125 10.03 -0.50 -10.37
CA GLU A 125 10.15 0.57 -11.35
C GLU A 125 10.80 0.05 -12.65
N THR A 126 11.85 -0.73 -12.53
CA THR A 126 12.53 -1.34 -13.68
C THR A 126 11.61 -2.30 -14.43
N ASP A 127 10.86 -3.11 -13.71
CA ASP A 127 9.93 -4.09 -14.27
C ASP A 127 8.80 -3.44 -15.07
N GLU A 128 8.47 -2.20 -14.75
CA GLU A 128 7.38 -1.45 -15.41
C GLU A 128 7.81 -0.74 -16.71
N LYS A 129 9.08 -0.77 -17.04
CA LYS A 129 9.58 -0.13 -18.27
C LYS A 129 9.48 -1.03 -19.49
#